data_a68169503f9895d9755be8b6e1b050b2
#
_entry.id   a68169503f9895d9755be8b6e1b050b2
#
_cell.length_a   1.000
_cell.length_b   1.000
_cell.length_c   1.000
_cell.angle_alpha   90.00
_cell.angle_beta   90.00
_cell.angle_gamma   90.00
#
_symmetry.space_group_name_H-M   'P 1'
#
loop_
_entity.id
_entity.type
_entity.pdbx_description
1 polymer ?
#
loop_
_entity_poly.entity_id
_entity_poly.type
_entity_poly.pdbx_seq_one_letter_code
_entity_poly.pdbx_strand_id
1 'polypeptide(L)' 'MKIKAYLKPQCGWSNGVRAIMSKHALPFDDIDIINNSENYAEMVQKSGQPLSPCVEIDGVMLADVSGEEVENYLLS' A
#
# COMPACT_ATOMS: atom_id res chain seq x y z
N MET A 1 -0.98 -15.27 1.27
CA MET A 1 -0.70 -13.91 1.79
C MET A 1 -1.70 -12.93 1.20
N LYS A 2 -2.40 -12.20 2.05
CA LYS A 2 -3.36 -11.21 1.57
C LYS A 2 -2.77 -9.82 1.70
N ILE A 3 -2.70 -9.09 0.58
CA ILE A 3 -2.10 -7.76 0.52
C ILE A 3 -3.11 -6.75 0.00
N LYS A 4 -3.28 -5.65 0.74
CA LYS A 4 -4.09 -4.50 0.32
C LYS A 4 -3.19 -3.28 0.30
N ALA A 5 -3.05 -2.64 -0.85
CA ALA A 5 -2.22 -1.46 -0.98
C ALA A 5 -3.08 -0.23 -1.29
N TYR A 6 -3.05 0.74 -0.40
CA TYR A 6 -3.78 2.01 -0.54
C TYR A 6 -2.89 3.00 -1.27
N LEU A 7 -3.18 3.21 -2.54
CA LEU A 7 -2.27 3.87 -3.47
C LEU A 7 -2.96 4.99 -4.25
N LYS A 8 -2.16 5.88 -4.78
CA LYS A 8 -2.60 6.90 -5.73
C LYS A 8 -2.35 6.40 -7.15
N PRO A 9 -3.26 6.71 -8.11
CA PRO A 9 -3.07 6.25 -9.50
C PRO A 9 -1.77 6.75 -10.15
N GLN A 10 -1.37 7.99 -9.84
CA GLN A 10 -0.18 8.60 -10.45
C GLN A 10 0.69 9.22 -9.36
N CYS A 11 1.51 8.41 -8.73
CA CYS A 11 2.40 8.85 -7.66
C CYS A 11 3.64 7.95 -7.68
N GLY A 12 4.82 8.56 -7.67
CA GLY A 12 6.08 7.81 -7.70
C GLY A 12 6.21 6.83 -6.56
N TRP A 13 5.82 7.21 -5.35
CA TRP A 13 5.86 6.31 -4.19
C TRP A 13 4.90 5.14 -4.34
N SER A 14 3.68 5.40 -4.85
CA SER A 14 2.70 4.34 -5.12
C SER A 14 3.19 3.40 -6.22
N ASN A 15 3.79 3.95 -7.27
CA ASN A 15 4.35 3.14 -8.35
C ASN A 15 5.51 2.29 -7.85
N GLY A 16 6.28 2.78 -6.88
CA GLY A 16 7.33 1.99 -6.24
C GLY A 16 6.78 0.75 -5.55
N VAL A 17 5.65 0.88 -4.86
CA VAL A 17 4.98 -0.27 -4.23
C VAL A 17 4.50 -1.25 -5.29
N ARG A 18 3.86 -0.76 -6.37
CA ARG A 18 3.40 -1.62 -7.47
C ARG A 18 4.55 -2.39 -8.11
N ALA A 19 5.71 -1.73 -8.27
CA ALA A 19 6.90 -2.36 -8.84
C ALA A 19 7.40 -3.52 -7.97
N ILE A 20 7.36 -3.37 -6.66
CA ILE A 20 7.77 -4.42 -5.73
C ILE A 20 6.81 -5.62 -5.80
N MET A 21 5.52 -5.37 -5.87
CA MET A 21 4.53 -6.45 -6.04
C MET A 21 4.78 -7.22 -7.33
N SER A 22 5.04 -6.50 -8.43
CA SER A 22 5.35 -7.11 -9.72
C SER A 22 6.66 -7.90 -9.69
N LYS A 23 7.69 -7.34 -9.08
CA LYS A 23 9.01 -7.98 -8.98
C LYS A 23 8.92 -9.35 -8.29
N HIS A 24 8.10 -9.46 -7.26
CA HIS A 24 7.95 -10.70 -6.48
C HIS A 24 6.73 -11.51 -6.90
N ALA A 25 6.06 -11.13 -7.99
CA ALA A 25 4.87 -11.80 -8.51
C ALA A 25 3.78 -11.98 -7.44
N LEU A 26 3.56 -10.95 -6.63
CA LEU A 26 2.59 -10.98 -5.53
C LEU A 26 1.27 -10.38 -5.97
N PRO A 27 0.17 -11.14 -5.92
CA PRO A 27 -1.14 -10.55 -6.14
C PRO A 27 -1.54 -9.65 -4.98
N PHE A 28 -2.18 -8.53 -5.28
CA PHE A 28 -2.60 -7.58 -4.26
C PHE A 28 -3.81 -6.78 -4.74
N ASP A 29 -4.54 -6.22 -3.79
CA ASP A 29 -5.64 -5.30 -4.09
C ASP A 29 -5.06 -3.89 -4.19
N ASP A 30 -5.16 -3.28 -5.38
CA ASP A 30 -4.73 -1.90 -5.63
C ASP A 30 -5.91 -0.99 -5.31
N ILE A 31 -5.88 -0.36 -4.15
CA ILE A 31 -7.01 0.42 -3.63
C ILE A 31 -6.76 1.90 -3.88
N ASP A 32 -7.54 2.47 -4.80
CA ASP A 32 -7.43 3.87 -5.21
C ASP A 32 -7.99 4.80 -4.14
N ILE A 33 -7.15 5.64 -3.55
CA ILE A 33 -7.55 6.58 -2.50
C ILE A 33 -7.84 7.98 -3.04
N ILE A 34 -7.67 8.22 -4.34
CA ILE A 34 -7.93 9.52 -4.96
C ILE A 34 -9.34 9.57 -5.52
N ASN A 35 -9.70 8.57 -6.32
CA ASN A 35 -11.00 8.55 -7.00
C ASN A 35 -12.12 7.97 -6.13
N ASN A 36 -11.79 7.47 -4.94
CA ASN A 36 -12.76 6.91 -4.02
C ASN A 36 -12.46 7.39 -2.60
N SER A 37 -13.26 8.34 -2.12
CA SER A 37 -13.06 8.95 -0.80
C SER A 37 -13.29 7.97 0.36
N GLU A 38 -14.09 6.92 0.15
CA GLU A 38 -14.30 5.90 1.17
C GLU A 38 -13.03 5.08 1.38
N ASN A 39 -12.28 4.82 0.31
CA ASN A 39 -11.00 4.13 0.40
C ASN A 39 -9.98 4.96 1.17
N TYR A 40 -9.95 6.26 0.93
CA TYR A 40 -9.07 7.15 1.68
C TYR A 40 -9.43 7.15 3.18
N ALA A 41 -10.71 7.25 3.50
CA ALA A 41 -11.17 7.21 4.89
C ALA A 41 -10.81 5.88 5.57
N GLU A 42 -10.94 4.76 4.85
CA GLU A 42 -10.54 3.45 5.37
C GLU A 42 -9.04 3.41 5.68
N MET A 43 -8.21 3.93 4.76
CA MET A 43 -6.76 4.01 4.97
C MET A 43 -6.43 4.81 6.24
N VAL A 44 -7.04 5.99 6.39
CA VAL A 44 -6.80 6.85 7.55
C VAL A 44 -7.22 6.16 8.84
N GLN A 45 -8.38 5.52 8.83
CA GLN A 45 -8.88 4.80 10.01
C GLN A 45 -7.94 3.66 10.42
N LYS A 46 -7.50 2.85 9.45
CA LYS A 46 -6.67 1.68 9.71
C LYS A 46 -5.23 2.03 10.05
N SER A 47 -4.67 3.06 9.43
CA SER A 47 -3.28 3.43 9.61
C SER A 47 -3.07 4.50 10.70
N GLY A 48 -4.14 5.21 11.08
CA GLY A 48 -4.07 6.27 12.06
C GLY A 48 -3.40 7.54 11.57
N GLN A 49 -3.22 7.71 10.25
CA GLN A 49 -2.55 8.88 9.69
C GLN A 49 -2.94 9.06 8.20
N PRO A 50 -2.78 10.25 7.60
CA PRO A 50 -3.30 10.55 6.27
C PRO A 50 -2.34 10.32 5.10
N LEU A 51 -1.10 9.90 5.35
CA LEU A 51 -0.09 9.78 4.30
C LEU A 51 -0.13 8.40 3.64
N SER A 52 0.20 8.36 2.35
CA SER A 52 0.27 7.13 1.55
C SER A 52 1.66 7.00 0.91
N PRO A 53 2.08 5.81 0.47
CA PRO A 53 1.33 4.56 0.46
C PRO A 53 1.16 3.91 1.83
N CYS A 54 0.04 3.20 2.00
CA CYS A 54 -0.16 2.30 3.14
C CYS A 54 -0.40 0.90 2.60
N VAL A 55 0.25 -0.10 3.18
CA VAL A 55 0.15 -1.48 2.71
C VAL A 55 -0.18 -2.38 3.89
N GLU A 56 -1.29 -3.11 3.78
CA GLU A 56 -1.71 -4.08 4.79
C GLU A 56 -1.35 -5.48 4.31
N ILE A 57 -0.53 -6.20 5.08
CA ILE A 57 -0.07 -7.54 4.74
C ILE A 57 -0.51 -8.48 5.86
N ASP A 58 -1.43 -9.39 5.53
CA ASP A 58 -1.99 -10.37 6.48
C ASP A 58 -2.44 -9.70 7.79
N GLY A 59 -3.11 -8.56 7.68
CA GLY A 59 -3.64 -7.84 8.81
C GLY A 59 -2.68 -6.86 9.48
N VAL A 60 -1.43 -6.83 9.06
CA VAL A 60 -0.42 -5.88 9.58
C VAL A 60 -0.37 -4.65 8.69
N MET A 61 -0.66 -3.48 9.24
CA MET A 61 -0.67 -2.23 8.49
C MET A 61 0.70 -1.56 8.51
N LEU A 62 1.28 -1.37 7.33
CA LEU A 62 2.49 -0.58 7.14
C LEU A 62 2.07 0.80 6.66
N ALA A 63 2.23 1.81 7.51
CA ALA A 63 1.76 3.16 7.23
C ALA A 63 2.88 4.04 6.65
N ASP A 64 2.54 4.80 5.60
CA ASP A 64 3.45 5.76 4.98
C ASP A 64 4.79 5.10 4.59
N VAL A 65 4.71 4.04 3.79
CA VAL A 65 5.89 3.25 3.42
C VAL A 65 6.23 3.39 1.93
N SER A 66 7.52 3.24 1.63
CA SER A 66 8.02 3.15 0.26
C SER A 66 8.00 1.68 -0.21
N GLY A 67 8.20 1.48 -1.53
CA GLY A 67 8.36 0.14 -2.06
C GLY A 67 9.53 -0.60 -1.41
N GLU A 68 10.64 0.09 -1.17
CA GLU A 68 11.81 -0.50 -0.50
C GLU A 68 11.46 -0.99 0.90
N GLU A 69 10.73 -0.20 1.67
CA GLU A 69 10.32 -0.58 3.02
C GLU A 69 9.37 -1.79 3.01
N VAL A 70 8.47 -1.84 2.03
CA VAL A 70 7.59 -2.99 1.85
C VAL A 70 8.40 -4.23 1.50
N GLU A 71 9.35 -4.10 0.58
CA GLU A 71 10.22 -5.22 0.19
C GLU A 71 11.01 -5.73 1.39
N ASN A 72 11.58 -4.84 2.18
CA ASN A 72 12.33 -5.23 3.38
C ASN A 72 11.46 -5.99 4.36
N TYR A 73 10.21 -5.57 4.54
CA TYR A 73 9.26 -6.28 5.39
C TYR A 73 8.98 -7.69 4.87
N LEU A 74 8.77 -7.82 3.55
CA LEU A 74 8.46 -9.11 2.93
C LEU A 74 9.63 -10.09 3.02
N LEU A 75 10.86 -9.60 3.00
CA LEU A 75 12.06 -10.42 3.01
C LEU A 75 12.60 -10.71 4.43
N SER A 76 12.03 -10.07 5.42
CA SER A 76 12.50 -10.25 6.81
C SER A 76 11.97 -11.51 7.49
#